data_02cf3275ff755ca624dbc29929e28ddc
#
_entry.id   02cf3275ff755ca624dbc29929e28ddc
#
_cell.length_a   1.000
_cell.length_b   1.000
_cell.length_c   1.000
_cell.angle_alpha   90.00
_cell.angle_beta   90.00
_cell.angle_gamma   90.00
#
_symmetry.space_group_name_H-M   'P 1'
#
loop_
_entity.id
_entity.type
_entity.pdbx_description
1 polymer ?
#
loop_
_entity_poly.entity_id
_entity_poly.type
_entity_poly.pdbx_seq_one_letter_code
_entity_poly.pdbx_strand_id
1 'polypeptide(L)'
;AEVVEPSGRCTAKTTSNEIYAVTMMMADKRNNVWYCRAEKGDIRETIFSSMINTIQLMGLERMFVWSLSPFQITCLQTGAKCYFSGINGKTDDDMTATKGFTPNGNTLALCILDESDQVKHFNHITAWESTAYRFLLPHGKMVYAYNPPMNRHHWAYTFFGDKVKNGASRIYATWRDIYKLLPIKTIQQIEKFAKNDPEYYRYWYLGEPVNFKGMVYPQFNREKQTRDIFEFFAERDRIVELHIGLDEG
;
A
#
# COMPACT_ATOMS: atom_id res chain seq x y z
N ALA A 1 1.06 -15.74 -4.41
CA ALA A 1 1.33 -15.34 -3.01
C ALA A 1 1.02 -13.88 -2.81
N GLU A 2 0.62 -13.51 -1.59
CA GLU A 2 0.39 -12.12 -1.19
C GLU A 2 1.54 -11.61 -0.33
N VAL A 3 1.90 -10.33 -0.51
CA VAL A 3 2.95 -9.65 0.23
C VAL A 3 2.42 -8.30 0.72
N VAL A 4 2.55 -8.03 2.01
CA VAL A 4 2.13 -6.78 2.66
C VAL A 4 3.37 -6.04 3.14
N GLU A 5 3.56 -4.79 2.71
CA GLU A 5 4.76 -3.97 2.95
C GLU A 5 4.44 -2.69 3.74
N PRO A 6 4.10 -2.80 5.04
CA PRO A 6 3.89 -1.65 5.91
C PRO A 6 5.23 -1.07 6.34
N SER A 7 5.68 0.00 5.75
CA SER A 7 6.99 0.59 6.09
C SER A 7 6.91 2.12 6.07
N GLY A 8 7.79 2.77 6.81
CA GLY A 8 7.93 4.22 6.80
C GLY A 8 8.42 4.78 5.46
N ARG A 9 8.73 6.06 5.43
CA ARG A 9 9.36 6.73 4.29
C ARG A 9 10.84 6.38 4.17
N CYS A 10 11.41 6.61 3.00
CA CYS A 10 12.82 6.34 2.69
C CYS A 10 13.23 4.88 2.94
N THR A 11 12.40 3.93 2.49
CA THR A 11 12.66 2.48 2.63
C THR A 11 12.86 1.78 1.28
N ALA A 12 12.82 2.55 0.18
CA ALA A 12 12.93 2.06 -1.20
C ALA A 12 11.86 1.01 -1.62
N LYS A 13 10.70 0.93 -0.95
CA LYS A 13 9.60 0.01 -1.34
C LYS A 13 9.26 0.10 -2.83
N THR A 14 8.91 1.31 -3.27
CA THR A 14 8.52 1.58 -4.67
C THR A 14 9.62 1.14 -5.63
N THR A 15 10.87 1.60 -5.42
CA THR A 15 12.01 1.23 -6.27
C THR A 15 12.29 -0.27 -6.28
N SER A 16 12.21 -0.95 -5.12
CA SER A 16 12.42 -2.40 -5.03
C SER A 16 11.35 -3.17 -5.80
N ASN A 17 10.09 -2.76 -5.69
CA ASN A 17 8.98 -3.36 -6.42
C ASN A 17 9.11 -3.12 -7.94
N GLU A 18 9.59 -1.95 -8.35
CA GLU A 18 9.85 -1.62 -9.74
C GLU A 18 11.00 -2.44 -10.33
N ILE A 19 12.12 -2.57 -9.62
CA ILE A 19 13.24 -3.45 -10.02
C ILE A 19 12.75 -4.89 -10.19
N TYR A 20 11.95 -5.37 -9.24
CA TYR A 20 11.37 -6.71 -9.32
C TYR A 20 10.45 -6.85 -10.54
N ALA A 21 9.59 -5.86 -10.80
CA ALA A 21 8.70 -5.84 -11.95
C ALA A 21 9.48 -5.87 -13.28
N VAL A 22 10.52 -5.02 -13.42
CA VAL A 22 11.41 -5.00 -14.60
C VAL A 22 12.06 -6.36 -14.82
N THR A 23 12.60 -6.96 -13.75
CA THR A 23 13.26 -8.27 -13.81
C THR A 23 12.28 -9.36 -14.27
N MET A 24 11.06 -9.37 -13.73
CA MET A 24 10.01 -10.31 -14.14
C MET A 24 9.63 -10.16 -15.61
N MET A 25 9.45 -8.93 -16.09
CA MET A 25 9.12 -8.65 -17.49
C MET A 25 10.21 -9.11 -18.45
N MET A 26 11.48 -9.00 -18.06
CA MET A 26 12.62 -9.45 -18.88
C MET A 26 12.76 -10.99 -18.91
N ALA A 27 12.21 -11.70 -17.94
CA ALA A 27 12.36 -13.15 -17.81
C ALA A 27 11.43 -13.96 -18.72
N ASP A 28 10.17 -13.54 -18.93
CA ASP A 28 9.18 -14.29 -19.73
C ASP A 28 8.09 -13.37 -20.25
N LYS A 29 7.62 -13.64 -21.48
CA LYS A 29 6.54 -12.90 -22.16
C LYS A 29 5.20 -12.92 -21.43
N ARG A 30 4.97 -13.90 -20.56
CA ARG A 30 3.75 -14.05 -19.77
C ARG A 30 3.79 -13.24 -18.47
N ASN A 31 4.95 -12.72 -18.11
CA ASN A 31 5.18 -11.98 -16.87
C ASN A 31 4.70 -10.53 -17.01
N ASN A 32 3.42 -10.35 -17.34
CA ASN A 32 2.83 -9.03 -17.32
C ASN A 32 2.67 -8.53 -15.87
N VAL A 33 2.75 -7.22 -15.73
CA VAL A 33 2.66 -6.51 -14.45
C VAL A 33 1.43 -5.60 -14.46
N TRP A 34 0.70 -5.56 -13.36
CA TRP A 34 -0.36 -4.57 -13.15
C TRP A 34 -0.01 -3.69 -11.95
N TYR A 35 0.41 -2.46 -12.23
CA TYR A 35 0.87 -1.51 -11.24
C TYR A 35 -0.22 -0.45 -11.01
N CYS A 36 -0.72 -0.38 -9.79
CA CYS A 36 -1.89 0.41 -9.44
C CYS A 36 -1.60 1.38 -8.30
N ARG A 37 -2.39 2.45 -8.27
CA ARG A 37 -2.58 3.37 -7.14
C ARG A 37 -4.06 3.58 -6.86
N ALA A 38 -4.34 4.31 -5.79
CA ALA A 38 -5.70 4.70 -5.46
C ALA A 38 -6.34 5.52 -6.58
N GLU A 39 -5.73 6.65 -6.95
CA GLU A 39 -6.29 7.61 -7.91
C GLU A 39 -5.64 7.50 -9.30
N LYS A 40 -6.49 7.57 -10.35
CA LYS A 40 -6.03 7.53 -11.73
C LYS A 40 -5.26 8.80 -12.14
N GLY A 41 -5.62 9.95 -11.58
CA GLY A 41 -5.02 11.24 -11.91
C GLY A 41 -3.52 11.32 -11.62
N ASP A 42 -3.06 10.58 -10.61
CA ASP A 42 -1.70 10.67 -10.11
C ASP A 42 -0.71 9.71 -10.81
N ILE A 43 -1.20 8.81 -11.66
CA ILE A 43 -0.41 7.74 -12.26
C ILE A 43 0.79 8.28 -13.02
N ARG A 44 0.59 9.32 -13.85
CA ARG A 44 1.62 9.86 -14.75
C ARG A 44 2.83 10.36 -13.96
N GLU A 45 2.57 11.20 -12.96
CA GLU A 45 3.61 11.91 -12.20
C GLU A 45 4.18 11.06 -11.06
N THR A 46 3.62 9.88 -10.84
CA THR A 46 4.00 8.98 -9.76
C THR A 46 4.56 7.66 -10.29
N ILE A 47 3.78 6.57 -10.22
CA ILE A 47 4.26 5.21 -10.50
C ILE A 47 4.73 5.00 -11.94
N PHE A 48 4.15 5.72 -12.92
CA PHE A 48 4.58 5.59 -14.31
C PHE A 48 5.95 6.24 -14.54
N SER A 49 6.13 7.50 -14.12
CA SER A 49 7.42 8.19 -14.21
C SER A 49 8.48 7.54 -13.34
N SER A 50 8.13 7.05 -12.15
CA SER A 50 9.03 6.31 -11.26
C SER A 50 9.56 5.03 -11.93
N MET A 51 8.69 4.25 -12.55
CA MET A 51 9.07 3.03 -13.25
C MET A 51 10.02 3.30 -14.42
N ILE A 52 9.80 4.39 -15.18
CA ILE A 52 10.72 4.81 -16.26
C ILE A 52 12.09 5.19 -15.67
N ASN A 53 12.12 5.97 -14.59
CA ASN A 53 13.36 6.32 -13.92
C ASN A 53 14.10 5.07 -13.41
N THR A 54 13.40 4.10 -12.87
CA THR A 54 14.00 2.84 -12.43
C THR A 54 14.60 2.06 -13.60
N ILE A 55 13.92 1.98 -14.76
CA ILE A 55 14.46 1.36 -15.97
C ILE A 55 15.75 2.06 -16.42
N GLN A 56 15.78 3.40 -16.38
CA GLN A 56 16.96 4.20 -16.71
C GLN A 56 18.11 3.98 -15.73
N LEU A 57 17.82 3.95 -14.42
CA LEU A 57 18.82 3.66 -13.38
C LEU A 57 19.43 2.26 -13.52
N MET A 58 18.68 1.31 -14.06
CA MET A 58 19.16 -0.03 -14.38
C MET A 58 19.97 -0.09 -15.69
N GLY A 59 20.04 1.02 -16.48
CA GLY A 59 20.68 1.06 -17.79
C GLY A 59 19.94 0.27 -18.87
N LEU A 60 18.63 0.09 -18.73
CA LEU A 60 17.80 -0.77 -19.57
C LEU A 60 16.86 -0.01 -20.51
N GLU A 61 17.02 1.30 -20.65
CA GLU A 61 16.12 2.15 -21.43
C GLU A 61 15.96 1.72 -22.90
N ARG A 62 16.99 1.11 -23.49
CA ARG A 62 16.94 0.59 -24.87
C ARG A 62 16.14 -0.72 -25.00
N MET A 63 15.82 -1.37 -23.90
CA MET A 63 15.09 -2.63 -23.88
C MET A 63 13.59 -2.44 -23.63
N PHE A 64 13.14 -1.21 -23.40
CA PHE A 64 11.77 -0.90 -23.09
C PHE A 64 11.24 0.25 -23.96
N VAL A 65 9.96 0.18 -24.27
CA VAL A 65 9.19 1.29 -24.86
C VAL A 65 7.98 1.57 -24.00
N TRP A 66 7.53 2.83 -24.00
CA TRP A 66 6.37 3.24 -23.23
C TRP A 66 5.40 4.10 -24.02
N SER A 67 4.15 4.06 -23.63
CA SER A 67 3.04 4.82 -24.17
C SER A 67 2.33 5.58 -23.06
N LEU A 68 1.87 6.79 -23.35
CA LEU A 68 1.09 7.62 -22.43
C LEU A 68 -0.43 7.38 -22.57
N SER A 69 -0.85 6.77 -23.66
CA SER A 69 -2.28 6.45 -23.89
C SER A 69 -2.43 5.15 -24.68
N PRO A 70 -2.78 4.05 -24.01
CA PRO A 70 -2.87 3.88 -22.55
C PRO A 70 -1.51 3.97 -21.87
N PHE A 71 -1.48 4.23 -20.55
CA PHE A 71 -0.25 4.14 -19.77
C PHE A 71 0.24 2.69 -19.74
N GLN A 72 1.33 2.45 -20.44
CA GLN A 72 1.88 1.11 -20.61
C GLN A 72 3.38 1.17 -20.86
N ILE A 73 4.12 0.23 -20.30
CA ILE A 73 5.53 -0.02 -20.60
C ILE A 73 5.65 -1.43 -21.15
N THR A 74 6.41 -1.62 -22.23
CA THR A 74 6.59 -2.92 -22.88
C THR A 74 8.06 -3.26 -22.94
N CYS A 75 8.44 -4.46 -22.49
CA CYS A 75 9.77 -5.02 -22.70
C CYS A 75 9.90 -5.48 -24.16
N LEU A 76 10.85 -4.94 -24.89
CA LEU A 76 11.06 -5.28 -26.32
C LEU A 76 11.54 -6.71 -26.54
N GLN A 77 12.31 -7.26 -25.58
CA GLN A 77 12.87 -8.60 -25.69
C GLN A 77 11.80 -9.69 -25.55
N THR A 78 10.89 -9.54 -24.59
CA THR A 78 9.89 -10.58 -24.25
C THR A 78 8.50 -10.24 -24.77
N GLY A 79 8.19 -8.96 -24.98
CA GLY A 79 6.85 -8.46 -25.23
C GLY A 79 5.96 -8.38 -23.97
N ALA A 80 6.50 -8.67 -22.78
CA ALA A 80 5.80 -8.49 -21.51
C ALA A 80 5.46 -7.02 -21.25
N LYS A 81 4.32 -6.76 -20.62
CA LYS A 81 3.78 -5.42 -20.44
C LYS A 81 3.52 -5.09 -18.97
N CYS A 82 3.82 -3.86 -18.60
CA CYS A 82 3.35 -3.25 -17.37
C CYS A 82 2.20 -2.30 -17.67
N TYR A 83 1.07 -2.52 -17.03
CA TYR A 83 -0.15 -1.72 -17.13
C TYR A 83 -0.30 -0.87 -15.88
N PHE A 84 -0.81 0.36 -16.05
CA PHE A 84 -0.99 1.30 -14.96
C PHE A 84 -2.45 1.72 -14.85
N SER A 85 -3.02 1.67 -13.63
CA SER A 85 -4.40 2.09 -13.40
C SER A 85 -4.66 2.57 -11.97
N GLY A 86 -5.67 3.44 -11.82
CA GLY A 86 -6.27 3.73 -10.52
C GLY A 86 -7.30 2.67 -10.18
N ILE A 87 -7.50 2.42 -8.88
CA ILE A 87 -8.48 1.44 -8.43
C ILE A 87 -9.69 2.04 -7.73
N ASN A 88 -9.63 3.30 -7.29
CA ASN A 88 -10.79 3.99 -6.75
C ASN A 88 -11.85 4.21 -7.84
N GLY A 89 -13.09 3.89 -7.51
CA GLY A 89 -14.25 4.27 -8.31
C GLY A 89 -14.62 5.74 -8.12
N LYS A 90 -15.63 6.20 -8.83
CA LYS A 90 -16.15 7.58 -8.72
C LYS A 90 -16.71 7.88 -7.34
N THR A 91 -17.37 6.91 -6.74
CA THR A 91 -17.91 6.94 -5.37
C THR A 91 -17.33 5.78 -4.56
N ASP A 92 -17.54 5.77 -3.26
CA ASP A 92 -17.04 4.71 -2.36
C ASP A 92 -17.68 3.35 -2.68
N ASP A 93 -18.89 3.33 -3.22
CA ASP A 93 -19.61 2.11 -3.63
C ASP A 93 -19.34 1.70 -5.08
N ASP A 94 -18.63 2.53 -5.87
CA ASP A 94 -18.33 2.25 -7.27
C ASP A 94 -17.14 1.29 -7.42
N MET A 95 -17.40 0.00 -7.44
CA MET A 95 -16.38 -1.06 -7.63
C MET A 95 -16.09 -1.35 -9.12
N THR A 96 -16.33 -0.38 -10.01
CA THR A 96 -16.22 -0.64 -11.46
C THR A 96 -14.88 -0.23 -12.06
N ALA A 97 -14.04 0.51 -11.35
CA ALA A 97 -12.79 1.08 -11.87
C ALA A 97 -11.85 0.03 -12.52
N THR A 98 -11.86 -1.20 -12.00
CA THR A 98 -11.02 -2.30 -12.49
C THR A 98 -11.76 -3.30 -13.39
N LYS A 99 -13.08 -3.12 -13.58
CA LYS A 99 -13.88 -3.98 -14.48
C LYS A 99 -13.43 -3.80 -15.93
N GLY A 100 -13.35 -4.92 -16.65
CA GLY A 100 -12.95 -4.92 -18.06
C GLY A 100 -11.44 -4.91 -18.29
N PHE A 101 -10.62 -4.82 -17.25
CA PHE A 101 -9.19 -4.99 -17.42
C PHE A 101 -8.87 -6.42 -17.91
N THR A 102 -8.05 -6.49 -18.97
CA THR A 102 -7.60 -7.75 -19.56
C THR A 102 -6.15 -7.57 -20.02
N PRO A 103 -5.19 -8.27 -19.40
CA PRO A 103 -3.78 -8.19 -19.80
C PRO A 103 -3.54 -8.97 -21.10
N ASN A 104 -2.47 -8.62 -21.81
CA ASN A 104 -2.02 -9.35 -22.98
C ASN A 104 -1.74 -10.83 -22.63
N GLY A 105 -2.22 -11.75 -23.47
CA GLY A 105 -2.07 -13.18 -23.21
C GLY A 105 -2.80 -13.70 -21.97
N ASN A 106 -3.70 -12.91 -21.40
CA ASN A 106 -4.49 -13.24 -20.20
C ASN A 106 -3.65 -13.70 -19.00
N THR A 107 -2.46 -13.12 -18.80
CA THR A 107 -1.56 -13.51 -17.71
C THR A 107 -1.05 -12.30 -16.94
N LEU A 108 -0.88 -12.46 -15.63
CA LEU A 108 -0.21 -11.53 -14.72
C LEU A 108 0.76 -12.31 -13.85
N ALA A 109 1.99 -11.84 -13.74
CA ALA A 109 2.97 -12.38 -12.80
C ALA A 109 3.08 -11.53 -11.53
N LEU A 110 2.75 -10.25 -11.62
CA LEU A 110 2.88 -9.32 -10.52
C LEU A 110 1.78 -8.26 -10.58
N CYS A 111 1.12 -8.09 -9.45
CA CYS A 111 0.16 -7.01 -9.23
C CYS A 111 0.66 -6.18 -8.05
N ILE A 112 0.89 -4.89 -8.23
CA ILE A 112 1.37 -3.98 -7.20
C ILE A 112 0.30 -2.92 -6.96
N LEU A 113 -0.06 -2.72 -5.71
CA LEU A 113 -0.87 -1.59 -5.26
C LEU A 113 0.00 -0.71 -4.36
N ASP A 114 0.47 0.40 -4.91
CA ASP A 114 1.27 1.39 -4.18
C ASP A 114 0.37 2.36 -3.44
N GLU A 115 0.82 2.82 -2.27
CA GLU A 115 0.04 3.66 -1.34
C GLU A 115 -1.36 3.10 -1.09
N SER A 116 -1.43 1.80 -0.82
CA SER A 116 -2.69 1.08 -0.67
C SER A 116 -3.56 1.55 0.50
N ASP A 117 -2.99 2.27 1.46
CA ASP A 117 -3.70 2.95 2.55
C ASP A 117 -4.53 4.16 2.07
N GLN A 118 -4.23 4.73 0.89
CA GLN A 118 -4.95 5.86 0.31
C GLN A 118 -6.21 5.45 -0.47
N VAL A 119 -6.44 4.16 -0.62
CA VAL A 119 -7.67 3.66 -1.24
C VAL A 119 -8.86 4.04 -0.36
N LYS A 120 -9.91 4.60 -0.97
CA LYS A 120 -11.09 5.12 -0.25
C LYS A 120 -11.71 4.09 0.70
N HIS A 121 -11.85 2.86 0.24
CA HIS A 121 -12.39 1.76 1.03
C HIS A 121 -11.77 0.43 0.59
N PHE A 122 -11.56 -0.51 1.52
CA PHE A 122 -10.96 -1.82 1.22
C PHE A 122 -11.74 -2.64 0.18
N ASN A 123 -13.04 -2.37 -0.02
CA ASN A 123 -13.83 -3.02 -1.07
C ASN A 123 -13.29 -2.77 -2.48
N HIS A 124 -12.67 -1.59 -2.74
CA HIS A 124 -12.00 -1.34 -4.01
C HIS A 124 -10.80 -2.25 -4.21
N ILE A 125 -10.05 -2.55 -3.13
CA ILE A 125 -8.96 -3.52 -3.16
C ILE A 125 -9.51 -4.90 -3.46
N THR A 126 -10.57 -5.33 -2.79
CA THR A 126 -11.21 -6.64 -3.02
C THR A 126 -11.72 -6.79 -4.47
N ALA A 127 -12.29 -5.74 -5.04
CA ALA A 127 -12.72 -5.73 -6.44
C ALA A 127 -11.53 -5.83 -7.42
N TRP A 128 -10.43 -5.12 -7.13
CA TRP A 128 -9.19 -5.22 -7.89
C TRP A 128 -8.58 -6.62 -7.79
N GLU A 129 -8.50 -7.20 -6.61
CA GLU A 129 -8.03 -8.57 -6.36
C GLU A 129 -8.84 -9.59 -7.16
N SER A 130 -10.18 -9.50 -7.10
CA SER A 130 -11.07 -10.38 -7.84
C SER A 130 -10.79 -10.34 -9.36
N THR A 131 -10.43 -9.17 -9.89
CA THR A 131 -10.04 -9.03 -11.29
C THR A 131 -8.65 -9.61 -11.54
N ALA A 132 -7.68 -9.31 -10.67
CA ALA A 132 -6.30 -9.76 -10.80
C ALA A 132 -6.16 -11.29 -10.73
N TYR A 133 -6.84 -11.94 -9.79
CA TYR A 133 -6.77 -13.39 -9.61
C TYR A 133 -7.23 -14.19 -10.84
N ARG A 134 -8.06 -13.62 -11.69
CA ARG A 134 -8.48 -14.27 -12.94
C ARG A 134 -7.32 -14.49 -13.92
N PHE A 135 -6.25 -13.70 -13.79
CA PHE A 135 -5.12 -13.70 -14.70
C PHE A 135 -3.80 -14.05 -14.01
N LEU A 136 -3.80 -14.15 -12.68
CA LEU A 136 -2.59 -14.35 -11.91
C LEU A 136 -2.00 -15.74 -12.17
N LEU A 137 -0.73 -15.77 -12.57
CA LEU A 137 0.00 -17.03 -12.76
C LEU A 137 0.18 -17.78 -11.42
N PRO A 138 0.39 -19.12 -11.44
CA PRO A 138 0.58 -19.89 -10.22
C PRO A 138 1.72 -19.39 -9.32
N HIS A 139 2.77 -18.83 -9.90
CA HIS A 139 3.88 -18.18 -9.19
C HIS A 139 3.69 -16.66 -8.99
N GLY A 140 2.58 -16.13 -9.47
CA GLY A 140 2.29 -14.71 -9.41
C GLY A 140 2.11 -14.17 -7.99
N LYS A 141 2.35 -12.88 -7.84
CA LYS A 141 2.30 -12.18 -6.54
C LYS A 141 1.40 -10.96 -6.57
N MET A 142 0.76 -10.73 -5.45
CA MET A 142 0.04 -9.50 -5.12
C MET A 142 0.84 -8.77 -4.05
N VAL A 143 1.19 -7.51 -4.29
CA VAL A 143 1.99 -6.67 -3.38
C VAL A 143 1.18 -5.46 -2.97
N TYR A 144 1.07 -5.22 -1.67
CA TYR A 144 0.38 -4.09 -1.06
C TYR A 144 1.40 -3.23 -0.31
N ALA A 145 1.87 -2.16 -0.94
CA ALA A 145 2.82 -1.25 -0.36
C ALA A 145 2.11 -0.02 0.23
N TYR A 146 2.39 0.30 1.48
CA TYR A 146 1.79 1.47 2.12
C TYR A 146 2.64 2.03 3.27
N ASN A 147 2.34 3.27 3.63
CA ASN A 147 2.80 3.85 4.88
C ASN A 147 1.68 3.69 5.91
N PRO A 148 1.96 3.10 7.09
CA PRO A 148 0.92 2.91 8.10
C PRO A 148 0.20 4.22 8.41
N PRO A 149 -1.14 4.27 8.37
CA PRO A 149 -1.90 5.48 8.67
C PRO A 149 -1.70 5.96 10.11
N MET A 150 -1.79 7.29 10.33
CA MET A 150 -1.73 7.86 11.68
C MET A 150 -2.85 7.34 12.59
N ASN A 151 -4.07 7.31 12.04
CA ASN A 151 -5.23 6.85 12.78
C ASN A 151 -5.18 5.33 12.96
N ARG A 152 -5.01 4.86 14.20
CA ARG A 152 -4.98 3.43 14.54
C ARG A 152 -6.28 2.68 14.22
N HIS A 153 -7.39 3.41 14.07
CA HIS A 153 -8.69 2.83 13.68
C HIS A 153 -8.90 2.82 12.17
N HIS A 154 -7.89 3.20 11.40
CA HIS A 154 -7.97 3.14 9.94
C HIS A 154 -8.15 1.69 9.49
N TRP A 155 -9.04 1.47 8.53
CA TRP A 155 -9.39 0.15 8.00
C TRP A 155 -8.16 -0.69 7.56
N ALA A 156 -7.10 -0.04 7.10
CA ALA A 156 -5.88 -0.69 6.64
C ALA A 156 -5.24 -1.60 7.69
N TYR A 157 -5.30 -1.23 8.97
CA TYR A 157 -4.72 -2.06 10.04
C TYR A 157 -5.43 -3.40 10.18
N THR A 158 -6.76 -3.41 10.14
CA THR A 158 -7.56 -4.64 10.21
C THR A 158 -7.40 -5.44 8.91
N PHE A 159 -7.62 -4.81 7.77
CA PHE A 159 -7.60 -5.47 6.47
C PHE A 159 -6.25 -6.15 6.17
N PHE A 160 -5.15 -5.41 6.27
CA PHE A 160 -3.81 -5.98 6.01
C PHE A 160 -3.33 -6.88 7.15
N GLY A 161 -3.73 -6.61 8.38
CA GLY A 161 -3.48 -7.49 9.53
C GLY A 161 -4.11 -8.86 9.33
N ASP A 162 -5.34 -8.92 8.85
CA ASP A 162 -6.03 -10.18 8.58
C ASP A 162 -5.42 -10.93 7.39
N LYS A 163 -4.96 -10.24 6.34
CA LYS A 163 -4.19 -10.87 5.26
C LYS A 163 -2.94 -11.58 5.79
N VAL A 164 -2.18 -10.93 6.67
CA VAL A 164 -0.97 -11.52 7.28
C VAL A 164 -1.33 -12.72 8.15
N LYS A 165 -2.38 -12.65 8.96
CA LYS A 165 -2.89 -13.79 9.74
C LYS A 165 -3.30 -14.98 8.85
N ASN A 166 -3.81 -14.68 7.65
CA ASN A 166 -4.25 -15.68 6.67
C ASN A 166 -3.14 -16.14 5.71
N GLY A 167 -1.87 -15.84 6.02
CA GLY A 167 -0.70 -16.38 5.32
C GLY A 167 -0.03 -15.46 4.32
N ALA A 168 -0.42 -14.20 4.20
CA ALA A 168 0.36 -13.23 3.44
C ALA A 168 1.71 -12.96 4.12
N SER A 169 2.77 -12.85 3.33
CA SER A 169 4.09 -12.47 3.83
C SER A 169 4.09 -11.00 4.22
N ARG A 170 4.67 -10.66 5.37
CA ARG A 170 4.90 -9.28 5.78
C ARG A 170 6.36 -8.91 5.58
N ILE A 171 6.61 -7.87 4.81
CA ILE A 171 7.94 -7.26 4.65
C ILE A 171 7.90 -5.90 5.33
N TYR A 172 8.79 -5.71 6.29
CA TYR A 172 8.95 -4.44 6.99
C TYR A 172 10.38 -3.96 6.83
N ALA A 173 10.56 -2.73 6.35
CA ALA A 173 11.85 -2.10 6.20
C ALA A 173 11.84 -0.69 6.81
N THR A 174 13.00 -0.23 7.19
CA THR A 174 13.25 1.12 7.67
C THR A 174 14.29 1.82 6.80
N TRP A 175 14.44 3.11 6.94
CA TRP A 175 15.51 3.86 6.26
C TRP A 175 16.92 3.34 6.58
N ARG A 176 17.09 2.65 7.72
CA ARG A 176 18.39 2.07 8.15
C ARG A 176 18.81 0.92 7.25
N ASP A 177 17.85 0.18 6.69
CA ASP A 177 18.13 -0.96 5.80
C ASP A 177 18.76 -0.51 4.47
N ILE A 178 18.49 0.75 4.08
CA ILE A 178 19.05 1.35 2.87
C ILE A 178 19.97 2.56 3.16
N TYR A 179 20.44 2.70 4.39
CA TYR A 179 21.24 3.84 4.86
C TYR A 179 22.34 4.25 3.88
N LYS A 180 23.08 3.28 3.33
CA LYS A 180 24.20 3.53 2.40
C LYS A 180 23.79 4.10 1.05
N LEU A 181 22.51 3.99 0.70
CA LEU A 181 21.95 4.47 -0.57
C LEU A 181 21.30 5.85 -0.44
N LEU A 182 21.07 6.31 0.79
CA LEU A 182 20.44 7.59 1.03
C LEU A 182 21.43 8.75 0.91
N PRO A 183 21.00 9.90 0.33
CA PRO A 183 21.77 11.13 0.35
C PRO A 183 22.07 11.56 1.79
N ILE A 184 23.29 12.07 2.03
CA ILE A 184 23.71 12.51 3.37
C ILE A 184 22.76 13.55 3.99
N LYS A 185 22.23 14.47 3.18
CA LYS A 185 21.25 15.47 3.62
C LYS A 185 19.96 14.84 4.13
N THR A 186 19.50 13.76 3.47
CA THR A 186 18.31 13.01 3.89
C THR A 186 18.56 12.36 5.25
N ILE A 187 19.71 11.72 5.43
CA ILE A 187 20.10 11.09 6.70
C ILE A 187 20.12 12.14 7.83
N GLN A 188 20.78 13.26 7.61
CA GLN A 188 20.86 14.36 8.59
C GLN A 188 19.46 14.89 8.96
N GLN A 189 18.54 14.98 7.99
CA GLN A 189 17.17 15.39 8.25
C GLN A 189 16.42 14.36 9.11
N ILE A 190 16.57 13.07 8.80
CA ILE A 190 15.96 11.99 9.58
C ILE A 190 16.47 11.99 11.02
N GLU A 191 17.78 12.12 11.22
CA GLU A 191 18.40 12.18 12.55
C GLU A 191 17.96 13.43 13.34
N LYS A 192 17.78 14.55 12.66
CA LYS A 192 17.22 15.77 13.27
C LYS A 192 15.80 15.54 13.78
N PHE A 193 14.92 14.85 12.98
CA PHE A 193 13.59 14.49 13.46
C PHE A 193 13.65 13.50 14.62
N ALA A 194 14.51 12.49 14.57
CA ALA A 194 14.69 11.55 15.67
C ALA A 194 15.01 12.23 17.01
N LYS A 195 15.76 13.35 16.97
CA LYS A 195 16.14 14.13 18.16
C LYS A 195 15.07 15.13 18.59
N ASN A 196 14.48 15.87 17.64
CA ASN A 196 13.66 17.04 17.94
C ASN A 196 12.16 16.71 18.00
N ASP A 197 11.71 15.70 17.25
CA ASP A 197 10.34 15.23 17.20
C ASP A 197 10.28 13.69 17.07
N PRO A 198 10.49 12.98 18.19
CA PRO A 198 10.53 11.51 18.19
C PRO A 198 9.23 10.86 17.72
N GLU A 199 8.06 11.49 17.95
CA GLU A 199 6.77 10.95 17.50
C GLU A 199 6.64 11.04 15.98
N TYR A 200 7.00 12.19 15.40
CA TYR A 200 7.07 12.36 13.94
C TYR A 200 8.06 11.38 13.30
N TYR A 201 9.25 11.22 13.91
CA TYR A 201 10.25 10.26 13.44
C TYR A 201 9.72 8.82 13.45
N ARG A 202 9.09 8.38 14.52
CA ARG A 202 8.50 7.03 14.63
C ARG A 202 7.44 6.80 13.56
N TYR A 203 6.56 7.76 13.38
CA TYR A 203 5.51 7.66 12.38
C TYR A 203 6.06 7.66 10.95
N TRP A 204 6.79 8.71 10.56
CA TRP A 204 7.20 8.92 9.18
C TRP A 204 8.32 7.99 8.72
N TYR A 205 9.30 7.72 9.57
CA TYR A 205 10.51 7.00 9.15
C TYR A 205 10.58 5.57 9.65
N LEU A 206 9.92 5.24 10.76
CA LEU A 206 9.79 3.87 11.23
C LEU A 206 8.45 3.22 10.83
N GLY A 207 7.45 3.98 10.37
CA GLY A 207 6.13 3.45 10.03
C GLY A 207 5.40 2.86 11.24
N GLU A 208 5.66 3.41 12.43
CA GLU A 208 5.00 2.99 13.65
C GLU A 208 3.75 3.84 13.90
N PRO A 209 2.63 3.23 14.32
CA PRO A 209 1.48 4.00 14.75
C PRO A 209 1.81 4.79 16.01
N VAL A 210 1.54 6.10 16.01
CA VAL A 210 1.79 6.98 17.16
C VAL A 210 0.52 7.68 17.60
N ASN A 211 0.47 8.05 18.88
CA ASN A 211 -0.59 8.89 19.42
C ASN A 211 -0.07 10.32 19.42
N PHE A 212 -0.53 11.16 18.49
CA PHE A 212 -0.15 12.57 18.49
C PHE A 212 -0.73 13.30 19.69
N LYS A 213 0.03 14.28 20.23
CA LYS A 213 -0.47 15.21 21.24
C LYS A 213 -1.66 15.96 20.66
N GLY A 214 -2.81 15.82 21.31
CA GLY A 214 -4.07 16.42 20.83
C GLY A 214 -5.25 15.44 20.81
N MET A 215 -5.03 14.15 21.06
CA MET A 215 -6.15 13.26 21.35
C MET A 215 -6.77 13.65 22.68
N VAL A 216 -8.09 13.82 22.71
CA VAL A 216 -8.85 14.18 23.91
C VAL A 216 -8.61 13.17 25.05
N TYR A 217 -8.38 11.90 24.68
CA TYR A 217 -8.05 10.82 25.62
C TYR A 217 -6.85 10.01 25.14
N PRO A 218 -5.60 10.53 25.26
CA PRO A 218 -4.40 9.83 24.77
C PRO A 218 -4.12 8.50 25.48
N GLN A 219 -4.64 8.33 26.68
CA GLN A 219 -4.55 7.09 27.46
C GLN A 219 -5.64 6.05 27.14
N PHE A 220 -6.60 6.38 26.26
CA PHE A 220 -7.65 5.44 25.88
C PHE A 220 -7.08 4.22 25.16
N ASN A 221 -7.30 3.06 25.73
CA ASN A 221 -6.93 1.77 25.15
C ASN A 221 -8.20 0.96 24.87
N ARG A 222 -8.53 0.81 23.59
CA ARG A 222 -9.74 0.13 23.15
C ARG A 222 -9.86 -1.29 23.71
N GLU A 223 -8.78 -2.07 23.68
CA GLU A 223 -8.79 -3.47 24.14
C GLU A 223 -9.06 -3.60 25.64
N LYS A 224 -8.61 -2.60 26.42
CA LYS A 224 -8.75 -2.61 27.89
C LYS A 224 -9.99 -1.85 28.38
N GLN A 225 -10.49 -0.90 27.58
CA GLN A 225 -11.49 0.07 28.04
C GLN A 225 -12.82 -0.01 27.26
N THR A 226 -12.91 -0.87 26.23
CA THR A 226 -14.19 -1.23 25.60
C THR A 226 -14.63 -2.60 26.08
N ARG A 227 -15.93 -2.72 26.36
CA ARG A 227 -16.59 -3.98 26.68
C ARG A 227 -17.79 -4.17 25.77
N ASP A 228 -18.15 -5.41 25.52
CA ASP A 228 -19.41 -5.71 24.89
C ASP A 228 -20.57 -5.18 25.79
N ILE A 229 -21.52 -4.48 25.18
CA ILE A 229 -22.61 -3.86 25.90
C ILE A 229 -23.48 -4.91 26.61
N PHE A 230 -23.66 -6.07 26.01
CA PHE A 230 -24.45 -7.15 26.59
C PHE A 230 -23.73 -7.83 27.77
N GLU A 231 -22.40 -8.01 27.70
CA GLU A 231 -21.58 -8.47 28.82
C GLU A 231 -21.61 -7.47 29.97
N PHE A 232 -21.50 -6.16 29.64
CA PHE A 232 -21.57 -5.11 30.65
C PHE A 232 -22.92 -5.10 31.41
N PHE A 233 -24.04 -5.32 30.72
CA PHE A 233 -25.34 -5.39 31.32
C PHE A 233 -25.57 -6.69 32.12
N ALA A 234 -24.98 -7.79 31.67
CA ALA A 234 -25.09 -9.09 32.37
C ALA A 234 -24.35 -9.12 33.72
N GLU A 235 -23.29 -8.32 33.87
CA GLU A 235 -22.50 -8.23 35.11
C GLU A 235 -23.14 -7.35 36.21
N ARG A 236 -24.25 -6.64 35.93
CA ARG A 236 -24.86 -5.68 36.86
C ARG A 236 -26.33 -5.95 37.09
N ASP A 237 -26.67 -6.25 38.33
CA ASP A 237 -28.05 -6.48 38.77
C ASP A 237 -28.98 -5.26 38.69
N ARG A 238 -28.41 -4.04 38.63
CA ARG A 238 -29.16 -2.78 38.50
C ARG A 238 -28.38 -1.74 37.72
N ILE A 239 -28.94 -1.22 36.63
CA ILE A 239 -28.53 0.04 36.00
C ILE A 239 -29.59 1.07 36.35
N VAL A 240 -29.17 2.10 37.06
CA VAL A 240 -30.08 3.16 37.50
C VAL A 240 -30.23 4.23 36.42
N GLU A 241 -29.16 4.51 35.68
CA GLU A 241 -29.15 5.54 34.64
C GLU A 241 -27.96 5.37 33.69
N LEU A 242 -28.17 5.58 32.37
CA LEU A 242 -27.12 5.56 31.37
C LEU A 242 -27.01 6.96 30.70
N HIS A 243 -25.92 7.65 30.93
CA HIS A 243 -25.63 8.90 30.27
C HIS A 243 -24.74 8.65 29.02
N ILE A 244 -25.24 8.94 27.83
CA ILE A 244 -24.49 8.87 26.59
C ILE A 244 -24.22 10.30 26.14
N GLY A 245 -22.96 10.72 26.17
CA GLY A 245 -22.49 11.96 25.54
C GLY A 245 -22.18 11.69 24.08
N LEU A 246 -22.94 12.28 23.17
CA LEU A 246 -22.58 12.39 21.76
C LEU A 246 -21.97 13.77 21.56
N ASP A 247 -20.72 13.80 21.15
CA ASP A 247 -20.06 15.03 20.71
C ASP A 247 -20.23 15.12 19.19
N GLU A 248 -21.03 16.04 18.73
CA GLU A 248 -21.16 16.39 17.32
C GLU A 248 -20.07 17.41 17.00
N GLY A 249 -18.81 16.95 16.81
CA GLY A 249 -17.69 17.76 16.37
C GLY A 249 -17.65 17.96 14.87
#